data_a9e814fc108dca581c0281ef259ef2e1
#
_entry.id   a9e814fc108dca581c0281ef259ef2e1
#
_cell.length_a   1.000
_cell.length_b   1.000
_cell.length_c   1.000
_cell.angle_alpha   90.00
_cell.angle_beta   90.00
_cell.angle_gamma   90.00
#
_symmetry.space_group_name_H-M   'P 1'
#
loop_
_entity.id
_entity.type
_entity.pdbx_description
1 polymer ?
#
loop_
_entity_poly.entity_id
_entity_poly.type
_entity_poly.pdbx_seq_one_letter_code
_entity_poly.pdbx_strand_id
1 'polypeptide(L)'
;MALLERVTDQELLKLKGKTVIITGAASGIGKSAALLAHAAGANVVIADLSEDTGEALNEFKERILYVKADVSSWSEVLNLFTQAWDHFGSIDVVLSNAGTHNFETILDDELAENGTLAPPNLKSLEVNLHAAVYCAKAAIYFFKKQPEKNCQLVFTGSAASILDTPPLFLYCAGKAGVLGLMRGMRKGLPSDKITVNMVAPWMTVTPMLPDWVREKWGDLPANDASGVARALLLPALRPDLNGKTLWVAGNDVIEIEDALHDAQPQWLGSQLSANVDEGQRRMGISPG
;
A
#
# COMPACT_ATOMS: atom_id res chain seq x y z
N MET A 1 13.74 -9.14 -14.52
CA MET A 1 12.51 -8.31 -14.43
C MET A 1 11.34 -9.17 -14.88
N ALA A 2 10.43 -9.50 -14.00
CA ALA A 2 9.31 -10.40 -14.29
C ALA A 2 8.03 -9.58 -14.47
N LEU A 3 7.49 -9.58 -15.70
CA LEU A 3 6.13 -9.13 -15.97
C LEU A 3 5.18 -10.19 -15.40
N LEU A 4 4.30 -9.78 -14.50
CA LEU A 4 3.32 -10.66 -13.92
C LEU A 4 2.04 -10.66 -14.75
N GLU A 5 1.41 -11.82 -14.88
CA GLU A 5 0.10 -11.91 -15.52
C GLU A 5 -0.93 -11.06 -14.77
N ARG A 6 -1.75 -10.33 -15.52
CA ARG A 6 -2.83 -9.51 -14.96
C ARG A 6 -3.85 -10.39 -14.25
N VAL A 7 -4.33 -9.91 -13.11
CA VAL A 7 -5.38 -10.58 -12.34
C VAL A 7 -6.68 -10.64 -13.15
N THR A 8 -7.21 -11.84 -13.34
CA THR A 8 -8.49 -12.10 -14.02
C THR A 8 -9.65 -12.08 -13.04
N ASP A 9 -10.88 -11.91 -13.53
CA ASP A 9 -12.08 -11.97 -12.69
C ASP A 9 -12.26 -13.36 -12.06
N GLN A 10 -11.87 -14.41 -12.78
CA GLN A 10 -11.90 -15.78 -12.24
C GLN A 10 -10.91 -15.96 -11.09
N GLU A 11 -9.72 -15.35 -11.18
CA GLU A 11 -8.73 -15.41 -10.10
C GLU A 11 -9.21 -14.63 -8.85
N LEU A 12 -9.92 -13.51 -9.02
CA LEU A 12 -10.51 -12.76 -7.92
C LEU A 12 -11.46 -13.59 -7.06
N LEU A 13 -12.13 -14.62 -7.61
CA LEU A 13 -13.03 -15.49 -6.84
C LEU A 13 -12.33 -16.22 -5.68
N LYS A 14 -11.00 -16.29 -5.65
CA LYS A 14 -10.22 -16.78 -4.49
C LYS A 14 -10.39 -15.90 -3.25
N LEU A 15 -10.94 -14.67 -3.39
CA LEU A 15 -11.27 -13.78 -2.27
C LEU A 15 -12.59 -14.15 -1.58
N LYS A 16 -13.40 -15.04 -2.15
CA LYS A 16 -14.70 -15.42 -1.59
C LYS A 16 -14.57 -15.83 -0.13
N GLY A 17 -15.33 -15.19 0.74
CA GLY A 17 -15.35 -15.44 2.18
C GLY A 17 -14.13 -14.91 2.97
N LYS A 18 -13.15 -14.30 2.32
CA LYS A 18 -12.05 -13.58 3.00
C LYS A 18 -12.53 -12.22 3.48
N THR A 19 -12.00 -11.75 4.59
CA THR A 19 -12.22 -10.39 5.09
C THR A 19 -11.06 -9.49 4.67
N VAL A 20 -11.37 -8.41 3.95
CA VAL A 20 -10.42 -7.46 3.38
C VAL A 20 -10.64 -6.08 3.97
N ILE A 21 -9.66 -5.56 4.72
CA ILE A 21 -9.67 -4.17 5.20
C ILE A 21 -8.95 -3.30 4.16
N ILE A 22 -9.55 -2.17 3.80
CA ILE A 22 -8.99 -1.22 2.82
C ILE A 22 -9.08 0.18 3.39
N THR A 23 -7.94 0.83 3.60
CA THR A 23 -7.88 2.23 4.01
C THR A 23 -7.87 3.17 2.81
N GLY A 24 -8.51 4.35 2.92
CA GLY A 24 -8.67 5.27 1.79
C GLY A 24 -9.59 4.70 0.71
N ALA A 25 -10.69 4.05 1.11
CA ALA A 25 -11.52 3.27 0.21
C ALA A 25 -12.81 3.98 -0.24
N ALA A 26 -13.04 5.25 0.13
CA ALA A 26 -14.16 6.03 -0.37
C ALA A 26 -13.95 6.50 -1.83
N SER A 27 -12.71 6.52 -2.33
CA SER A 27 -12.39 7.02 -3.67
C SER A 27 -11.26 6.26 -4.35
N GLY A 28 -11.01 6.55 -5.62
CA GLY A 28 -9.84 6.16 -6.40
C GLY A 28 -9.54 4.65 -6.37
N ILE A 29 -8.28 4.32 -6.13
CA ILE A 29 -7.76 2.93 -6.13
C ILE A 29 -8.42 2.10 -5.03
N GLY A 30 -8.55 2.64 -3.81
CA GLY A 30 -9.16 1.95 -2.68
C GLY A 30 -10.62 1.59 -2.93
N LYS A 31 -11.43 2.50 -3.49
CA LYS A 31 -12.82 2.24 -3.88
C LYS A 31 -12.89 1.14 -4.96
N SER A 32 -12.02 1.20 -5.96
CA SER A 32 -11.97 0.16 -7.00
C SER A 32 -11.61 -1.21 -6.42
N ALA A 33 -10.68 -1.27 -5.46
CA ALA A 33 -10.32 -2.52 -4.78
C ALA A 33 -11.48 -3.06 -3.93
N ALA A 34 -12.23 -2.18 -3.23
CA ALA A 34 -13.40 -2.54 -2.45
C ALA A 34 -14.49 -3.16 -3.34
N LEU A 35 -14.80 -2.53 -4.48
CA LEU A 35 -15.78 -3.03 -5.43
C LEU A 35 -15.37 -4.39 -6.02
N LEU A 36 -14.12 -4.55 -6.46
CA LEU A 36 -13.61 -5.82 -6.99
C LEU A 36 -13.64 -6.94 -5.95
N ALA A 37 -13.19 -6.68 -4.72
CA ALA A 37 -13.20 -7.67 -3.65
C ALA A 37 -14.63 -8.06 -3.26
N HIS A 38 -15.55 -7.09 -3.15
CA HIS A 38 -16.94 -7.36 -2.86
C HIS A 38 -17.62 -8.19 -3.95
N ALA A 39 -17.43 -7.83 -5.23
CA ALA A 39 -17.97 -8.57 -6.37
C ALA A 39 -17.44 -10.02 -6.42
N ALA A 40 -16.20 -10.24 -5.96
CA ALA A 40 -15.59 -11.55 -5.82
C ALA A 40 -16.10 -12.37 -4.62
N GLY A 41 -16.98 -11.83 -3.81
CA GLY A 41 -17.58 -12.54 -2.66
C GLY A 41 -16.80 -12.37 -1.35
N ALA A 42 -15.89 -11.42 -1.24
CA ALA A 42 -15.21 -11.06 0.02
C ALA A 42 -16.12 -10.27 0.96
N ASN A 43 -15.83 -10.32 2.25
CA ASN A 43 -16.25 -9.33 3.22
C ASN A 43 -15.31 -8.14 3.13
N VAL A 44 -15.84 -6.92 3.04
CA VAL A 44 -15.03 -5.73 2.81
C VAL A 44 -15.23 -4.73 3.94
N VAL A 45 -14.14 -4.28 4.54
CA VAL A 45 -14.14 -3.18 5.50
C VAL A 45 -13.55 -1.96 4.83
N ILE A 46 -14.37 -0.93 4.68
CA ILE A 46 -14.02 0.35 4.08
C ILE A 46 -13.67 1.32 5.19
N ALA A 47 -12.45 1.81 5.20
CA ALA A 47 -12.00 2.83 6.14
C ALA A 47 -11.63 4.11 5.38
N ASP A 48 -12.25 5.23 5.76
CA ASP A 48 -11.97 6.53 5.16
C ASP A 48 -12.32 7.68 6.13
N LEU A 49 -11.80 8.87 5.88
CA LEU A 49 -12.22 10.11 6.56
C LEU A 49 -13.59 10.57 6.09
N SER A 50 -13.90 10.38 4.81
CA SER A 50 -15.15 10.77 4.20
C SER A 50 -16.25 9.78 4.52
N GLU A 51 -17.40 10.25 4.97
CA GLU A 51 -18.62 9.44 5.14
C GLU A 51 -19.31 9.16 3.80
N ASP A 52 -18.98 9.93 2.77
CA ASP A 52 -19.53 9.75 1.42
C ASP A 52 -18.74 8.67 0.67
N THR A 53 -19.18 7.44 0.80
CA THR A 53 -18.65 6.30 0.04
C THR A 53 -19.22 6.21 -1.39
N GLY A 54 -20.17 7.12 -1.73
CA GLY A 54 -20.92 7.10 -2.98
C GLY A 54 -22.02 6.02 -3.02
N GLU A 55 -23.03 6.25 -3.86
CA GLU A 55 -24.22 5.38 -3.96
C GLU A 55 -23.85 3.92 -4.26
N ALA A 56 -22.81 3.67 -5.06
CA ALA A 56 -22.40 2.33 -5.47
C ALA A 56 -22.00 1.38 -4.33
N LEU A 57 -21.59 1.90 -3.17
CA LEU A 57 -21.25 1.08 -1.99
C LEU A 57 -22.41 0.98 -1.00
N ASN A 58 -23.36 1.92 -1.03
CA ASN A 58 -24.55 1.92 -0.17
C ASN A 58 -25.57 0.83 -0.56
N GLU A 59 -25.52 0.33 -1.79
CA GLU A 59 -26.40 -0.74 -2.27
C GLU A 59 -25.99 -2.13 -1.74
N PHE A 60 -24.74 -2.30 -1.30
CA PHE A 60 -24.17 -3.61 -0.96
C PHE A 60 -24.05 -3.81 0.57
N LYS A 61 -25.19 -3.83 1.29
CA LYS A 61 -25.22 -3.88 2.77
C LYS A 61 -24.71 -5.19 3.38
N GLU A 62 -24.78 -6.32 2.70
CA GLU A 62 -24.58 -7.63 3.33
C GLU A 62 -23.11 -7.95 3.60
N ARG A 63 -22.13 -7.54 2.98
CA ARG A 63 -20.71 -7.90 3.18
C ARG A 63 -19.79 -6.69 3.20
N ILE A 64 -20.36 -5.51 3.54
CA ILE A 64 -19.61 -4.27 3.67
C ILE A 64 -19.79 -3.71 5.08
N LEU A 65 -18.68 -3.43 5.72
CA LEU A 65 -18.61 -2.63 6.93
C LEU A 65 -17.88 -1.32 6.61
N TYR A 66 -18.55 -0.20 6.81
CA TYR A 66 -17.90 1.11 6.75
C TYR A 66 -17.48 1.56 8.14
N VAL A 67 -16.24 2.03 8.27
CA VAL A 67 -15.70 2.62 9.48
C VAL A 67 -15.03 3.95 9.14
N LYS A 68 -15.59 5.07 9.66
CA LYS A 68 -14.92 6.35 9.59
C LYS A 68 -13.65 6.31 10.42
N ALA A 69 -12.50 6.60 9.84
CA ALA A 69 -11.22 6.56 10.52
C ALA A 69 -10.19 7.52 9.91
N ASP A 70 -9.58 8.35 10.75
CA ASP A 70 -8.31 9.02 10.44
C ASP A 70 -7.16 8.03 10.67
N VAL A 71 -6.57 7.54 9.59
CA VAL A 71 -5.47 6.59 9.66
C VAL A 71 -4.20 7.14 10.31
N SER A 72 -4.08 8.48 10.48
CA SER A 72 -3.00 9.10 11.25
C SER A 72 -3.23 9.05 12.76
N SER A 73 -4.41 8.59 13.22
CA SER A 73 -4.78 8.39 14.61
C SER A 73 -4.66 6.91 14.99
N TRP A 74 -3.73 6.57 15.91
CA TRP A 74 -3.58 5.19 16.39
C TRP A 74 -4.86 4.62 16.98
N SER A 75 -5.59 5.41 17.77
CA SER A 75 -6.84 4.96 18.40
C SER A 75 -7.92 4.62 17.38
N GLU A 76 -8.01 5.38 16.28
CA GLU A 76 -9.00 5.15 15.22
C GLU A 76 -8.60 3.95 14.35
N VAL A 77 -7.31 3.77 14.06
CA VAL A 77 -6.82 2.55 13.40
C VAL A 77 -7.12 1.31 14.25
N LEU A 78 -6.82 1.34 15.55
CA LEU A 78 -7.12 0.20 16.42
C LEU A 78 -8.63 -0.10 16.48
N ASN A 79 -9.46 0.94 16.56
CA ASN A 79 -10.92 0.81 16.53
C ASN A 79 -11.41 0.19 15.22
N LEU A 80 -10.87 0.62 14.07
CA LEU A 80 -11.15 0.03 12.75
C LEU A 80 -10.94 -1.49 12.75
N PHE A 81 -9.78 -1.94 13.19
CA PHE A 81 -9.45 -3.36 13.21
C PHE A 81 -10.31 -4.14 14.22
N THR A 82 -10.64 -3.53 15.37
CA THR A 82 -11.52 -4.13 16.37
C THR A 82 -12.93 -4.32 15.80
N GLN A 83 -13.51 -3.30 15.20
CA GLN A 83 -14.83 -3.40 14.57
C GLN A 83 -14.85 -4.44 13.44
N ALA A 84 -13.82 -4.49 12.60
CA ALA A 84 -13.68 -5.49 11.55
C ALA A 84 -13.68 -6.92 12.11
N TRP A 85 -12.89 -7.14 13.16
CA TRP A 85 -12.81 -8.42 13.84
C TRP A 85 -14.12 -8.83 14.51
N ASP A 86 -14.75 -7.93 15.25
CA ASP A 86 -16.01 -8.20 15.94
C ASP A 86 -17.16 -8.46 14.97
N HIS A 87 -17.15 -7.83 13.81
CA HIS A 87 -18.21 -7.97 12.81
C HIS A 87 -18.06 -9.24 11.95
N PHE A 88 -16.84 -9.56 11.49
CA PHE A 88 -16.60 -10.68 10.56
C PHE A 88 -15.89 -11.89 11.18
N GLY A 89 -15.36 -11.78 12.38
CA GLY A 89 -14.66 -12.86 13.08
C GLY A 89 -13.28 -13.21 12.53
N SER A 90 -12.83 -12.56 11.47
CA SER A 90 -11.50 -12.76 10.89
C SER A 90 -11.04 -11.56 10.07
N ILE A 91 -9.73 -11.45 9.85
CA ILE A 91 -9.10 -10.46 8.96
C ILE A 91 -8.06 -11.21 8.14
N ASP A 92 -8.26 -11.34 6.84
CA ASP A 92 -7.38 -12.14 5.96
C ASP A 92 -6.42 -11.27 5.14
N VAL A 93 -6.87 -10.07 4.75
CA VAL A 93 -6.11 -9.15 3.89
C VAL A 93 -6.24 -7.72 4.42
N VAL A 94 -5.13 -7.00 4.48
CA VAL A 94 -5.10 -5.58 4.79
C VAL A 94 -4.42 -4.83 3.65
N LEU A 95 -5.16 -3.93 3.01
CA LEU A 95 -4.66 -2.99 2.02
C LEU A 95 -4.47 -1.63 2.70
N SER A 96 -3.26 -1.32 3.14
CA SER A 96 -2.86 -0.02 3.68
C SER A 96 -2.67 0.94 2.50
N ASN A 97 -3.79 1.52 2.04
CA ASN A 97 -3.85 2.27 0.79
C ASN A 97 -4.03 3.78 0.98
N ALA A 98 -4.59 4.24 2.09
CA ALA A 98 -4.78 5.67 2.33
C ALA A 98 -3.49 6.48 2.11
N GLY A 99 -3.62 7.64 1.49
CA GLY A 99 -2.50 8.51 1.19
C GLY A 99 -2.94 9.91 0.77
N THR A 100 -2.01 10.87 0.82
CA THR A 100 -2.19 12.25 0.39
C THR A 100 -0.88 12.82 -0.17
N HIS A 101 -0.97 13.89 -0.98
CA HIS A 101 0.19 14.60 -1.52
C HIS A 101 0.13 16.13 -1.31
N ASN A 102 -0.82 16.62 -0.52
CA ASN A 102 -1.22 18.04 -0.50
C ASN A 102 -0.55 18.86 0.63
N PHE A 103 0.61 18.57 1.10
CA PHE A 103 1.18 19.30 2.25
C PHE A 103 2.69 19.50 2.09
N GLU A 104 3.08 20.09 0.95
CA GLU A 104 4.49 20.32 0.64
C GLU A 104 4.89 21.75 1.00
N THR A 105 5.49 21.92 2.16
CA THR A 105 5.90 23.22 2.70
C THR A 105 7.40 23.32 3.03
N ILE A 106 8.21 22.39 2.52
CA ILE A 106 9.63 22.31 2.92
C ILE A 106 10.47 23.45 2.33
N LEU A 107 10.00 24.07 1.26
CA LEU A 107 10.66 25.22 0.63
C LEU A 107 9.95 26.55 0.92
N ASP A 108 8.94 26.55 1.78
CA ASP A 108 8.21 27.77 2.13
C ASP A 108 8.98 28.59 3.16
N ASP A 109 8.98 29.90 2.98
CA ASP A 109 9.57 30.87 3.91
C ASP A 109 8.51 31.47 4.85
N GLU A 110 7.44 30.71 5.15
CA GLU A 110 6.35 31.16 6.01
C GLU A 110 6.87 31.44 7.43
N LEU A 111 6.42 32.56 8.01
CA LEU A 111 6.78 32.93 9.38
C LEU A 111 5.63 32.62 10.33
N ALA A 112 5.97 32.09 11.49
CA ALA A 112 5.05 31.97 12.61
C ALA A 112 4.66 33.32 13.19
N GLU A 113 3.63 33.39 14.02
CA GLU A 113 3.12 34.64 14.64
C GLU A 113 4.19 35.42 15.40
N ASN A 114 5.21 34.75 15.94
CA ASN A 114 6.33 35.36 16.65
C ASN A 114 7.46 35.89 15.74
N GLY A 115 7.27 35.80 14.39
CA GLY A 115 8.26 36.25 13.40
C GLY A 115 9.43 35.28 13.15
N THR A 116 9.41 34.08 13.73
CA THR A 116 10.40 33.03 13.41
C THR A 116 9.94 32.19 12.25
N LEU A 117 10.85 31.46 11.58
CA LEU A 117 10.51 30.54 10.54
C LEU A 117 9.50 29.47 11.05
N ALA A 118 8.40 29.30 10.35
CA ALA A 118 7.40 28.29 10.69
C ALA A 118 7.95 26.86 10.46
N PRO A 119 7.55 25.87 11.28
CA PRO A 119 7.94 24.48 11.03
C PRO A 119 7.23 23.94 9.77
N PRO A 120 7.83 22.94 9.07
CA PRO A 120 7.17 22.32 7.93
C PRO A 120 5.90 21.57 8.37
N ASN A 121 4.90 21.53 7.49
CA ASN A 121 3.72 20.70 7.70
C ASN A 121 4.03 19.22 7.43
N LEU A 122 4.00 18.39 8.47
CA LEU A 122 4.32 16.95 8.36
C LEU A 122 3.10 16.05 8.06
N LYS A 123 1.93 16.62 7.77
CA LYS A 123 0.70 15.83 7.53
C LYS A 123 0.86 14.80 6.44
N SER A 124 1.66 15.08 5.40
CA SER A 124 2.00 14.13 4.34
C SER A 124 2.70 12.87 4.89
N LEU A 125 3.64 13.04 5.83
CA LEU A 125 4.31 11.91 6.50
C LEU A 125 3.37 11.17 7.46
N GLU A 126 2.53 11.89 8.19
CA GLU A 126 1.56 11.28 9.12
C GLU A 126 0.62 10.34 8.39
N VAL A 127 0.08 10.77 7.25
CA VAL A 127 -0.87 9.97 6.47
C VAL A 127 -0.17 8.89 5.64
N ASN A 128 0.96 9.19 4.99
CA ASN A 128 1.58 8.23 4.08
C ASN A 128 2.48 7.21 4.79
N LEU A 129 3.13 7.57 5.89
CA LEU A 129 4.10 6.70 6.57
C LEU A 129 3.63 6.25 7.96
N HIS A 130 3.27 7.18 8.86
CA HIS A 130 2.84 6.79 10.22
C HIS A 130 1.60 5.90 10.16
N ALA A 131 0.63 6.22 9.30
CA ALA A 131 -0.55 5.39 9.10
C ALA A 131 -0.22 3.98 8.61
N ALA A 132 0.77 3.83 7.70
CA ALA A 132 1.23 2.52 7.25
C ALA A 132 1.84 1.70 8.41
N VAL A 133 2.60 2.35 9.31
CA VAL A 133 3.15 1.72 10.51
C VAL A 133 2.03 1.29 11.47
N TYR A 134 1.01 2.13 11.67
CA TYR A 134 -0.13 1.81 12.52
C TYR A 134 -0.95 0.65 11.94
N CYS A 135 -1.25 0.68 10.64
CA CYS A 135 -1.93 -0.42 9.96
C CYS A 135 -1.14 -1.72 10.05
N ALA A 136 0.18 -1.68 9.84
CA ALA A 136 1.04 -2.86 9.96
C ALA A 136 1.00 -3.44 11.38
N LYS A 137 1.13 -2.60 12.41
CA LYS A 137 1.08 -3.03 13.82
C LYS A 137 -0.24 -3.68 14.17
N ALA A 138 -1.37 -3.08 13.77
CA ALA A 138 -2.69 -3.62 14.01
C ALA A 138 -2.93 -4.91 13.22
N ALA A 139 -2.58 -4.93 11.91
CA ALA A 139 -2.72 -6.10 11.06
C ALA A 139 -2.01 -7.32 11.64
N ILE A 140 -0.72 -7.18 11.99
CA ILE A 140 0.07 -8.29 12.54
C ILE A 140 -0.55 -8.82 13.85
N TYR A 141 -1.04 -7.93 14.72
CA TYR A 141 -1.69 -8.33 15.98
C TYR A 141 -2.93 -9.19 15.72
N PHE A 142 -3.81 -8.79 14.80
CA PHE A 142 -5.02 -9.54 14.47
C PHE A 142 -4.72 -10.79 13.66
N PHE A 143 -3.76 -10.76 12.74
CA PHE A 143 -3.33 -11.94 11.98
C PHE A 143 -2.81 -13.05 12.90
N LYS A 144 -2.05 -12.71 13.92
CA LYS A 144 -1.55 -13.68 14.92
C LYS A 144 -2.62 -14.33 15.78
N LYS A 145 -3.85 -13.79 15.82
CA LYS A 145 -5.00 -14.44 16.48
C LYS A 145 -5.57 -15.62 15.66
N GLN A 146 -5.16 -15.78 14.42
CA GLN A 146 -5.63 -16.82 13.49
C GLN A 146 -4.45 -17.52 12.79
N PRO A 147 -3.57 -18.23 13.55
CA PRO A 147 -2.30 -18.74 13.05
C PRO A 147 -2.41 -19.81 11.97
N GLU A 148 -3.60 -20.38 11.78
CA GLU A 148 -3.91 -21.35 10.71
C GLU A 148 -4.08 -20.69 9.35
N LYS A 149 -4.35 -19.36 9.29
CA LYS A 149 -4.63 -18.64 8.04
C LYS A 149 -3.37 -18.03 7.43
N ASN A 150 -3.35 -17.99 6.10
CA ASN A 150 -2.38 -17.19 5.35
C ASN A 150 -2.91 -15.77 5.22
N CYS A 151 -2.26 -14.81 5.88
CA CYS A 151 -2.68 -13.41 5.92
C CYS A 151 -1.77 -12.53 5.08
N GLN A 152 -2.33 -11.47 4.49
CA GLN A 152 -1.66 -10.60 3.54
C GLN A 152 -1.71 -9.14 3.98
N LEU A 153 -0.56 -8.51 4.14
CA LEU A 153 -0.44 -7.06 4.29
C LEU A 153 0.12 -6.46 3.00
N VAL A 154 -0.62 -5.54 2.40
CA VAL A 154 -0.20 -4.88 1.15
C VAL A 154 -0.19 -3.38 1.35
N PHE A 155 0.95 -2.76 1.10
CA PHE A 155 1.09 -1.31 1.14
C PHE A 155 0.90 -0.69 -0.24
N THR A 156 0.25 0.45 -0.29
CA THR A 156 0.27 1.31 -1.48
C THR A 156 1.44 2.30 -1.37
N GLY A 157 2.52 1.94 -2.03
CA GLY A 157 3.65 2.84 -2.28
C GLY A 157 3.36 3.81 -3.42
N SER A 158 4.36 4.09 -4.21
CA SER A 158 4.30 4.90 -5.41
C SER A 158 5.58 4.67 -6.22
N ALA A 159 5.59 5.04 -7.50
CA ALA A 159 6.84 5.25 -8.22
C ALA A 159 7.78 6.21 -7.48
N ALA A 160 7.23 7.20 -6.77
CA ALA A 160 7.95 8.11 -5.89
C ALA A 160 8.64 7.44 -4.68
N SER A 161 8.39 6.16 -4.44
CA SER A 161 9.18 5.35 -3.48
C SER A 161 10.60 5.07 -3.97
N ILE A 162 10.85 5.23 -5.30
CA ILE A 162 12.07 4.77 -5.97
C ILE A 162 12.63 5.87 -6.88
N LEU A 163 11.74 6.59 -7.58
CA LEU A 163 12.11 7.67 -8.50
C LEU A 163 11.86 9.03 -7.84
N ASP A 164 12.68 10.00 -8.19
CA ASP A 164 12.45 11.39 -7.83
C ASP A 164 11.16 11.94 -8.47
N THR A 165 10.38 12.66 -7.68
CA THR A 165 9.09 13.22 -8.12
C THR A 165 8.93 14.64 -7.56
N PRO A 166 9.79 15.61 -8.01
CA PRO A 166 9.67 16.98 -7.56
C PRO A 166 8.34 17.61 -8.02
N PRO A 167 7.71 18.52 -7.26
CA PRO A 167 8.17 19.06 -5.96
C PRO A 167 7.59 18.32 -4.74
N LEU A 168 7.29 17.02 -4.83
CA LEU A 168 6.61 16.25 -3.78
C LEU A 168 7.62 15.68 -2.76
N PHE A 169 8.30 16.55 -1.99
CA PHE A 169 9.41 16.19 -1.09
C PHE A 169 8.98 15.25 0.06
N LEU A 170 7.97 15.65 0.83
CA LEU A 170 7.48 14.85 1.96
C LEU A 170 6.68 13.64 1.52
N TYR A 171 6.00 13.73 0.37
CA TYR A 171 5.37 12.58 -0.26
C TYR A 171 6.40 11.52 -0.65
N CYS A 172 7.48 11.89 -1.35
CA CYS A 172 8.57 10.99 -1.71
C CYS A 172 9.19 10.34 -0.47
N ALA A 173 9.47 11.14 0.57
CA ALA A 173 10.01 10.65 1.85
C ALA A 173 9.06 9.63 2.49
N GLY A 174 7.76 9.92 2.54
CA GLY A 174 6.74 9.01 3.08
C GLY A 174 6.67 7.70 2.28
N LYS A 175 6.62 7.78 0.95
CA LYS A 175 6.50 6.60 0.08
C LYS A 175 7.80 5.77 0.03
N ALA A 176 8.98 6.39 0.10
CA ALA A 176 10.25 5.69 0.29
C ALA A 176 10.31 5.01 1.68
N GLY A 177 9.77 5.67 2.73
CA GLY A 177 9.64 5.09 4.06
C GLY A 177 8.77 3.83 4.07
N VAL A 178 7.67 3.80 3.33
CA VAL A 178 6.81 2.61 3.16
C VAL A 178 7.56 1.46 2.49
N LEU A 179 8.38 1.73 1.47
CA LEU A 179 9.24 0.72 0.86
C LEU A 179 10.24 0.16 1.88
N GLY A 180 10.88 1.03 2.66
CA GLY A 180 11.77 0.63 3.75
C GLY A 180 11.06 -0.23 4.81
N LEU A 181 9.84 0.13 5.19
CA LEU A 181 9.00 -0.62 6.12
C LEU A 181 8.71 -2.04 5.59
N MET A 182 8.25 -2.17 4.36
CA MET A 182 7.98 -3.46 3.71
C MET A 182 9.24 -4.34 3.69
N ARG A 183 10.39 -3.78 3.23
CA ARG A 183 11.66 -4.51 3.19
C ARG A 183 12.15 -4.94 4.57
N GLY A 184 11.98 -4.10 5.59
CA GLY A 184 12.33 -4.43 6.98
C GLY A 184 11.49 -5.56 7.57
N MET A 185 10.24 -5.72 7.11
CA MET A 185 9.29 -6.71 7.64
C MET A 185 9.32 -8.05 6.91
N ARG A 186 9.66 -8.08 5.62
CA ARG A 186 9.45 -9.24 4.73
C ARG A 186 10.12 -10.55 5.17
N LYS A 187 11.20 -10.48 5.95
CA LYS A 187 11.94 -11.69 6.41
C LYS A 187 11.47 -12.19 7.79
N GLY A 188 10.80 -11.35 8.58
CA GLY A 188 10.38 -11.71 9.95
C GLY A 188 8.99 -12.31 10.08
N LEU A 189 8.15 -12.23 9.04
CA LEU A 189 6.74 -12.57 9.12
C LEU A 189 6.34 -13.95 8.54
N PRO A 190 7.09 -14.59 7.62
CA PRO A 190 6.66 -15.83 6.97
C PRO A 190 6.43 -17.01 7.92
N SER A 191 7.15 -17.07 9.04
CA SER A 191 6.94 -18.10 10.08
C SER A 191 5.54 -18.04 10.70
N ASP A 192 4.91 -16.88 10.70
CA ASP A 192 3.55 -16.65 11.19
C ASP A 192 2.49 -16.79 10.08
N LYS A 193 2.85 -17.28 8.88
CA LYS A 193 2.03 -17.32 7.67
C LYS A 193 1.51 -15.94 7.25
N ILE A 194 2.28 -14.90 7.52
CA ILE A 194 1.98 -13.51 7.14
C ILE A 194 2.94 -13.11 6.05
N THR A 195 2.45 -12.62 4.94
CA THR A 195 3.27 -12.01 3.90
C THR A 195 3.03 -10.51 3.83
N VAL A 196 4.06 -9.78 3.39
CA VAL A 196 4.02 -8.34 3.22
C VAL A 196 4.55 -7.96 1.85
N ASN A 197 3.80 -7.16 1.12
CA ASN A 197 4.17 -6.70 -0.21
C ASN A 197 3.84 -5.20 -0.36
N MET A 198 4.36 -4.59 -1.42
CA MET A 198 4.04 -3.21 -1.78
C MET A 198 3.65 -3.13 -3.25
N VAL A 199 2.64 -2.36 -3.56
CA VAL A 199 2.32 -1.95 -4.93
C VAL A 199 2.80 -0.52 -5.13
N ALA A 200 3.53 -0.26 -6.20
CA ALA A 200 4.12 1.04 -6.54
C ALA A 200 3.51 1.55 -7.86
N PRO A 201 2.35 2.22 -7.81
CA PRO A 201 1.73 2.77 -9.00
C PRO A 201 2.56 3.93 -9.58
N TRP A 202 2.72 3.95 -10.90
CA TRP A 202 3.12 5.11 -11.68
C TRP A 202 1.90 5.99 -11.95
N MET A 203 1.92 6.79 -13.01
CA MET A 203 0.80 7.67 -13.35
C MET A 203 -0.55 6.92 -13.31
N THR A 204 -1.46 7.34 -12.44
CA THR A 204 -2.75 6.69 -12.24
C THR A 204 -3.89 7.73 -12.23
N VAL A 205 -4.86 7.53 -13.10
CA VAL A 205 -6.02 8.42 -13.20
C VAL A 205 -6.98 8.17 -12.03
N THR A 206 -6.98 9.10 -11.08
CA THR A 206 -7.83 9.09 -9.88
C THR A 206 -8.25 10.53 -9.55
N PRO A 207 -9.22 10.75 -8.63
CA PRO A 207 -9.56 12.09 -8.15
C PRO A 207 -8.39 12.84 -7.47
N MET A 208 -7.35 12.12 -7.04
CA MET A 208 -6.14 12.72 -6.47
C MET A 208 -5.25 13.39 -7.52
N LEU A 209 -5.34 12.99 -8.80
CA LEU A 209 -4.49 13.50 -9.87
C LEU A 209 -5.02 14.85 -10.35
N PRO A 210 -4.24 15.97 -10.24
CA PRO A 210 -4.65 17.26 -10.76
C PRO A 210 -4.80 17.25 -12.29
N ASP A 211 -5.80 17.97 -12.81
CA ASP A 211 -6.10 18.00 -14.25
C ASP A 211 -4.91 18.47 -15.09
N TRP A 212 -4.16 19.47 -14.62
CA TRP A 212 -2.98 19.97 -15.33
C TRP A 212 -1.87 18.93 -15.49
N VAL A 213 -1.75 17.97 -14.55
CA VAL A 213 -0.81 16.85 -14.66
C VAL A 213 -1.28 15.91 -15.76
N ARG A 214 -2.58 15.61 -15.77
CA ARG A 214 -3.19 14.77 -16.81
C ARG A 214 -3.03 15.36 -18.20
N GLU A 215 -3.25 16.66 -18.35
CA GLU A 215 -3.04 17.37 -19.61
C GLU A 215 -1.58 17.30 -20.09
N LYS A 216 -0.61 17.52 -19.20
CA LYS A 216 0.81 17.41 -19.52
C LYS A 216 1.26 15.99 -19.84
N TRP A 217 0.61 14.98 -19.25
CA TRP A 217 0.94 13.58 -19.51
C TRP A 217 0.57 13.16 -20.94
N GLY A 218 -0.50 13.73 -21.49
CA GLY A 218 -0.93 13.51 -22.87
C GLY A 218 -1.32 12.05 -23.14
N ASP A 219 -0.74 11.48 -24.19
CA ASP A 219 -1.02 10.13 -24.71
C ASP A 219 -0.11 9.03 -24.12
N LEU A 220 0.75 9.36 -23.18
CA LEU A 220 1.58 8.36 -22.51
C LEU A 220 0.70 7.36 -21.71
N PRO A 221 1.09 6.08 -21.64
CA PRO A 221 0.34 5.09 -20.86
C PRO A 221 0.15 5.53 -19.41
N ALA A 222 -1.09 5.48 -18.94
CA ALA A 222 -1.47 5.71 -17.57
C ALA A 222 -2.25 4.52 -17.03
N ASN A 223 -2.20 4.31 -15.72
CA ASN A 223 -3.04 3.32 -15.06
C ASN A 223 -4.47 3.88 -14.89
N ASP A 224 -5.45 3.03 -14.94
CA ASP A 224 -6.74 3.29 -14.31
C ASP A 224 -6.78 2.76 -12.87
N ALA A 225 -7.74 3.25 -12.08
CA ALA A 225 -7.86 2.85 -10.68
C ALA A 225 -8.13 1.34 -10.52
N SER A 226 -8.84 0.71 -11.46
CA SER A 226 -9.16 -0.72 -11.43
C SER A 226 -7.92 -1.59 -11.71
N GLY A 227 -7.05 -1.18 -12.65
CA GLY A 227 -5.80 -1.88 -12.93
C GLY A 227 -4.88 -1.92 -11.71
N VAL A 228 -4.72 -0.77 -11.02
CA VAL A 228 -3.94 -0.73 -9.77
C VAL A 228 -4.62 -1.51 -8.64
N ALA A 229 -5.95 -1.45 -8.54
CA ALA A 229 -6.70 -2.22 -7.55
C ALA A 229 -6.50 -3.73 -7.71
N ARG A 230 -6.47 -4.24 -8.95
CA ARG A 230 -6.14 -5.64 -9.23
C ARG A 230 -4.72 -6.00 -8.78
N ALA A 231 -3.76 -5.09 -8.97
CA ALA A 231 -2.39 -5.29 -8.48
C ALA A 231 -2.33 -5.30 -6.94
N LEU A 232 -3.12 -4.46 -6.23
CA LEU A 232 -3.22 -4.49 -4.77
C LEU A 232 -3.81 -5.80 -4.24
N LEU A 233 -4.77 -6.38 -4.95
CA LEU A 233 -5.39 -7.66 -4.58
C LEU A 233 -4.52 -8.88 -4.94
N LEU A 234 -3.57 -8.73 -5.88
CA LEU A 234 -2.76 -9.83 -6.40
C LEU A 234 -2.03 -10.65 -5.32
N PRO A 235 -1.37 -10.05 -4.28
CA PRO A 235 -0.73 -10.85 -3.23
C PRO A 235 -1.72 -11.73 -2.44
N ALA A 236 -2.98 -11.30 -2.30
CA ALA A 236 -4.00 -12.10 -1.63
C ALA A 236 -4.46 -13.32 -2.44
N LEU A 237 -4.21 -13.29 -3.76
CA LEU A 237 -4.55 -14.34 -4.73
C LEU A 237 -3.37 -15.30 -4.97
N ARG A 238 -2.14 -14.81 -4.73
CA ARG A 238 -0.86 -15.52 -4.94
C ARG A 238 -0.05 -15.46 -3.65
N PRO A 239 -0.35 -16.31 -2.66
CA PRO A 239 0.21 -16.24 -1.30
C PRO A 239 1.70 -16.59 -1.22
N ASP A 240 2.31 -17.05 -2.30
CA ASP A 240 3.75 -17.24 -2.49
C ASP A 240 4.51 -15.91 -2.64
N LEU A 241 3.80 -14.83 -3.00
CA LEU A 241 4.41 -13.50 -3.07
C LEU A 241 4.66 -12.95 -1.66
N ASN A 242 5.93 -12.76 -1.34
CA ASN A 242 6.34 -12.11 -0.10
C ASN A 242 7.55 -11.21 -0.31
N GLY A 243 7.50 -10.00 0.23
CA GLY A 243 8.59 -9.03 0.16
C GLY A 243 8.79 -8.44 -1.23
N LYS A 244 7.76 -8.41 -2.04
CA LYS A 244 7.82 -7.94 -3.42
C LYS A 244 7.31 -6.51 -3.55
N THR A 245 7.96 -5.74 -4.41
CA THR A 245 7.48 -4.45 -4.89
C THR A 245 6.95 -4.64 -6.31
N LEU A 246 5.64 -4.42 -6.44
CA LEU A 246 4.90 -4.58 -7.68
C LEU A 246 4.73 -3.19 -8.33
N TRP A 247 5.57 -2.87 -9.28
CA TRP A 247 5.47 -1.66 -10.08
C TRP A 247 4.31 -1.76 -11.06
N VAL A 248 3.46 -0.71 -11.14
CA VAL A 248 2.32 -0.70 -12.05
C VAL A 248 2.40 0.47 -13.00
N ALA A 249 2.47 0.19 -14.31
CA ALA A 249 2.49 1.19 -15.37
C ALA A 249 1.67 0.72 -16.58
N GLY A 250 0.72 1.54 -17.05
CA GLY A 250 -0.21 1.15 -18.12
C GLY A 250 -1.01 -0.11 -17.76
N ASN A 251 -1.30 -0.32 -16.48
CA ASN A 251 -1.94 -1.50 -15.89
C ASN A 251 -1.12 -2.81 -15.98
N ASP A 252 0.11 -2.76 -16.48
CA ASP A 252 1.04 -3.88 -16.40
C ASP A 252 1.72 -3.90 -15.04
N VAL A 253 1.91 -5.10 -14.50
CA VAL A 253 2.50 -5.32 -13.17
C VAL A 253 3.86 -5.96 -13.32
N ILE A 254 4.89 -5.30 -12.80
CA ILE A 254 6.28 -5.75 -12.89
C ILE A 254 6.83 -5.92 -11.48
N GLU A 255 7.36 -7.09 -11.17
CA GLU A 255 8.12 -7.32 -9.94
C GLU A 255 9.53 -6.75 -10.10
N ILE A 256 9.97 -5.93 -9.14
CA ILE A 256 11.24 -5.21 -9.25
C ILE A 256 12.26 -5.53 -8.15
N GLU A 257 11.90 -6.17 -7.04
CA GLU A 257 12.85 -6.44 -5.95
C GLU A 257 13.97 -7.39 -6.38
N ASP A 258 13.64 -8.47 -7.10
CA ASP A 258 14.64 -9.42 -7.59
C ASP A 258 15.57 -8.75 -8.60
N ALA A 259 15.00 -7.93 -9.50
CA ALA A 259 15.81 -7.20 -10.49
C ALA A 259 16.74 -6.16 -9.85
N LEU A 260 16.32 -5.50 -8.77
CA LEU A 260 17.16 -4.57 -8.01
C LEU A 260 18.32 -5.31 -7.30
N HIS A 261 18.04 -6.49 -6.75
CA HIS A 261 19.06 -7.33 -6.15
C HIS A 261 20.07 -7.85 -7.21
N ASP A 262 19.58 -8.37 -8.33
CA ASP A 262 20.42 -8.84 -9.44
C ASP A 262 21.31 -7.74 -10.02
N ALA A 263 20.85 -6.48 -9.99
CA ALA A 263 21.64 -5.33 -10.43
C ALA A 263 22.66 -4.83 -9.37
N GLN A 264 22.63 -5.35 -8.14
CA GLN A 264 23.49 -4.90 -7.04
C GLN A 264 24.99 -4.93 -7.40
N PRO A 265 25.55 -5.97 -8.09
CA PRO A 265 26.94 -5.97 -8.52
C PRO A 265 27.32 -4.84 -9.48
N GLN A 266 26.35 -4.30 -10.23
CA GLN A 266 26.61 -3.25 -11.24
C GLN A 266 26.94 -1.88 -10.60
N TRP A 267 26.38 -1.61 -9.40
CA TRP A 267 26.57 -0.34 -8.69
C TRP A 267 27.43 -0.44 -7.43
N LEU A 268 27.56 -1.61 -6.81
CA LEU A 268 28.48 -1.84 -5.71
C LEU A 268 29.83 -2.44 -6.16
N GLY A 269 29.87 -3.06 -7.33
CA GLY A 269 30.95 -3.96 -7.74
C GLY A 269 30.79 -5.37 -7.15
N SER A 270 31.23 -6.38 -7.87
CA SER A 270 30.99 -7.80 -7.56
C SER A 270 31.49 -8.22 -6.18
N GLN A 271 32.66 -7.73 -5.75
CA GLN A 271 33.23 -8.12 -4.45
C GLN A 271 32.43 -7.56 -3.27
N LEU A 272 32.04 -6.26 -3.32
CA LEU A 272 31.25 -5.66 -2.25
C LEU A 272 29.84 -6.22 -2.20
N SER A 273 29.21 -6.47 -3.35
CA SER A 273 27.92 -7.14 -3.43
C SER A 273 27.96 -8.51 -2.75
N ALA A 274 28.93 -9.36 -3.07
CA ALA A 274 29.10 -10.65 -2.43
C ALA A 274 29.33 -10.54 -0.91
N ASN A 275 30.07 -9.53 -0.46
CA ASN A 275 30.31 -9.29 0.97
C ASN A 275 29.02 -8.85 1.70
N VAL A 276 28.17 -8.04 1.07
CA VAL A 276 26.86 -7.64 1.62
C VAL A 276 25.98 -8.86 1.80
N ASP A 277 25.85 -9.71 0.77
CA ASP A 277 25.05 -10.93 0.82
C ASP A 277 25.56 -11.91 1.88
N GLU A 278 26.87 -12.07 1.98
CA GLU A 278 27.47 -12.91 3.02
C GLU A 278 27.22 -12.33 4.43
N GLY A 279 27.33 -11.01 4.59
CA GLY A 279 27.01 -10.34 5.85
C GLY A 279 25.56 -10.57 6.26
N GLN A 280 24.62 -10.44 5.32
CA GLN A 280 23.19 -10.73 5.58
C GLN A 280 22.97 -12.20 5.98
N ARG A 281 23.56 -13.16 5.27
CA ARG A 281 23.47 -14.59 5.62
C ARG A 281 24.00 -14.89 7.03
N ARG A 282 25.12 -14.29 7.44
CA ARG A 282 25.65 -14.45 8.81
C ARG A 282 24.73 -13.87 9.88
N MET A 283 23.95 -12.87 9.57
CA MET A 283 22.90 -12.31 10.44
C MET A 283 21.57 -13.05 10.36
N GLY A 284 21.49 -14.19 9.64
CA GLY A 284 20.26 -14.96 9.46
C GLY A 284 19.27 -14.34 8.49
N ILE A 285 19.72 -13.40 7.65
CA ILE A 285 18.89 -12.72 6.65
C ILE A 285 19.20 -13.34 5.28
N SER A 286 18.20 -13.88 4.60
CA SER A 286 18.36 -14.34 3.21
C SER A 286 18.58 -13.14 2.30
N PRO A 287 19.65 -13.07 1.49
CA PRO A 287 19.81 -12.03 0.47
C PRO A 287 18.68 -12.08 -0.57
N GLY A 288 18.31 -10.92 -1.13
CA GLY A 288 17.34 -10.79 -2.22
C GLY A 288 15.87 -10.78 -1.84
#